data_0559d8af0a97cbac80e6788d37983a12
#
_entry.id   0559d8af0a97cbac80e6788d37983a12
#
_cell.length_a   1.000
_cell.length_b   1.000
_cell.length_c   1.000
_cell.angle_alpha   90.00
_cell.angle_beta   90.00
_cell.angle_gamma   90.00
#
_symmetry.space_group_name_H-M   'P 1'
#
loop_
_entity.id
_entity.type
_entity.pdbx_description
1 polymer ?
#
loop_
_entity_poly.entity_id
_entity_poly.type
_entity_poly.pdbx_seq_one_letter_code
_entity_poly.pdbx_strand_id
1 'polypeptide(L)'
;MKLFPQVFAGRPAATINRYHRTVHSEKNADHWFALTPDPLAVGDVYEWAVRGDCGAVVLFSGTVRDHAEENGERRDGVTHLDYEAYDEKVLPSFRAIADEVRLRWPDVGRIALLHRVGRLELGESSVLAVVSAPHRPEAFAAARFAIDALKSGSPIWKREEWSGGSAWGTGASVITEPSQVASLDESGAR
;
A
#
# COMPACT_ATOMS: atom_id res chain seq x y z
N MET A 1 10.83 31.68 58.52
CA MET A 1 10.38 30.33 58.03
C MET A 1 9.37 30.63 56.90
N LYS A 2 9.79 30.66 55.63
CA LYS A 2 8.94 30.99 54.49
C LYS A 2 8.63 29.68 53.76
N LEU A 3 7.35 29.31 53.73
CA LEU A 3 6.83 28.20 52.95
C LEU A 3 6.82 28.59 51.45
N PHE A 4 7.45 27.76 50.63
CA PHE A 4 7.28 27.82 49.17
C PHE A 4 6.08 26.98 48.75
N PRO A 5 5.20 27.47 47.87
CA PRO A 5 4.12 26.66 47.31
C PRO A 5 4.70 25.72 46.26
N GLN A 6 4.36 24.43 46.37
CA GLN A 6 4.60 23.41 45.37
C GLN A 6 3.79 23.71 44.10
N VAL A 7 4.52 23.90 42.98
CA VAL A 7 3.91 23.98 41.67
C VAL A 7 3.59 22.58 41.19
N PHE A 8 2.35 22.22 41.14
CA PHE A 8 1.91 20.99 40.48
C PHE A 8 2.13 21.15 38.98
N ALA A 9 3.16 20.50 38.45
CA ALA A 9 3.36 20.32 37.02
C ALA A 9 2.20 19.48 36.47
N GLY A 10 1.36 20.10 35.64
CA GLY A 10 0.27 19.44 34.97
C GLY A 10 0.80 18.29 34.10
N ARG A 11 0.22 17.10 34.25
CA ARG A 11 0.43 15.97 33.36
C ARG A 11 0.12 16.43 31.91
N PRO A 12 0.98 16.12 30.93
CA PRO A 12 0.60 16.36 29.54
C PRO A 12 -0.66 15.55 29.24
N ALA A 13 -1.62 16.20 28.60
CA ALA A 13 -2.83 15.57 28.15
C ALA A 13 -2.45 14.35 27.28
N ALA A 14 -2.96 13.18 27.63
CA ALA A 14 -2.79 11.98 26.85
C ALA A 14 -3.29 12.28 25.44
N THR A 15 -2.38 12.29 24.47
CA THR A 15 -2.70 12.32 23.04
C THR A 15 -3.60 11.13 22.78
N ILE A 16 -4.88 11.39 22.53
CA ILE A 16 -5.82 10.34 22.12
C ILE A 16 -5.27 9.81 20.80
N ASN A 17 -4.68 8.61 20.85
CA ASN A 17 -4.22 7.90 19.68
C ASN A 17 -5.46 7.57 18.82
N ARG A 18 -5.71 8.36 17.76
CA ARG A 18 -6.88 8.23 16.87
C ARG A 18 -6.83 6.98 16.00
N TYR A 19 -5.79 6.16 16.10
CA TYR A 19 -5.52 5.05 15.20
C TYR A 19 -5.48 3.70 15.93
N HIS A 20 -6.56 3.34 16.65
CA HIS A 20 -6.89 1.92 16.82
C HIS A 20 -7.56 1.43 15.52
N ARG A 21 -6.82 1.42 14.43
CA ARG A 21 -7.30 0.78 13.21
C ARG A 21 -7.12 -0.74 13.35
N THR A 22 -8.21 -1.44 13.12
CA THR A 22 -8.23 -2.90 13.12
C THR A 22 -7.40 -3.42 11.95
N VAL A 23 -6.60 -4.46 12.18
CA VAL A 23 -5.97 -5.21 11.11
C VAL A 23 -7.06 -5.99 10.37
N HIS A 24 -7.21 -5.72 9.08
CA HIS A 24 -8.03 -6.52 8.19
C HIS A 24 -7.11 -7.40 7.37
N SER A 25 -7.24 -8.72 7.50
CA SER A 25 -6.37 -9.67 6.81
C SER A 25 -7.14 -10.90 6.36
N GLU A 26 -6.83 -11.35 5.15
CA GLU A 26 -7.29 -12.59 4.57
C GLU A 26 -6.09 -13.31 3.95
N LYS A 27 -5.82 -14.54 4.39
CA LYS A 27 -4.70 -15.35 3.92
C LYS A 27 -5.13 -16.79 3.76
N ASN A 28 -4.85 -17.36 2.59
CA ASN A 28 -5.04 -18.78 2.30
C ASN A 28 -3.84 -19.34 1.50
N ALA A 29 -4.02 -20.44 0.79
CA ALA A 29 -2.96 -21.04 -0.01
C ALA A 29 -2.54 -20.20 -1.20
N ASP A 30 -3.45 -19.38 -1.77
CA ASP A 30 -3.30 -18.74 -3.08
C ASP A 30 -3.22 -17.21 -2.99
N HIS A 31 -3.71 -16.61 -1.91
CA HIS A 31 -3.62 -15.17 -1.72
C HIS A 31 -3.36 -14.75 -0.27
N TRP A 32 -2.75 -13.58 -0.13
CA TRP A 32 -2.58 -12.88 1.14
C TRP A 32 -2.91 -11.39 0.96
N PHE A 33 -4.05 -10.97 1.50
CA PHE A 33 -4.49 -9.57 1.50
C PHE A 33 -4.47 -9.02 2.92
N ALA A 34 -3.98 -7.79 3.09
CA ALA A 34 -4.00 -7.13 4.39
C ALA A 34 -4.06 -5.60 4.28
N LEU A 35 -4.83 -5.01 5.19
CA LEU A 35 -4.80 -3.60 5.52
C LEU A 35 -4.40 -3.48 6.98
N THR A 36 -3.28 -2.81 7.30
CA THR A 36 -2.70 -2.80 8.64
C THR A 36 -2.03 -1.46 8.97
N PRO A 37 -2.05 -1.01 10.24
CA PRO A 37 -1.21 0.09 10.68
C PRO A 37 0.25 -0.34 10.93
N ASP A 38 0.53 -1.65 11.04
CA ASP A 38 1.83 -2.19 11.40
C ASP A 38 2.80 -2.19 10.20
N PRO A 39 4.12 -2.17 10.43
CA PRO A 39 5.12 -2.35 9.39
C PRO A 39 4.90 -3.64 8.59
N LEU A 40 5.05 -3.56 7.27
CA LEU A 40 4.87 -4.72 6.39
C LEU A 40 6.07 -5.67 6.52
N ALA A 41 5.78 -6.95 6.82
CA ALA A 41 6.78 -8.00 6.93
C ALA A 41 7.23 -8.48 5.53
N VAL A 42 8.04 -7.67 4.83
CA VAL A 42 8.45 -7.87 3.42
C VAL A 42 9.05 -9.25 3.20
N GLY A 43 9.93 -9.71 4.10
CA GLY A 43 10.57 -11.02 4.02
C GLY A 43 9.56 -12.15 4.11
N ASP A 44 8.64 -12.11 5.06
CA ASP A 44 7.63 -13.14 5.27
C ASP A 44 6.67 -13.25 4.08
N VAL A 45 6.33 -12.09 3.48
CA VAL A 45 5.45 -12.06 2.30
C VAL A 45 6.16 -12.67 1.09
N TYR A 46 7.46 -12.36 0.90
CA TYR A 46 8.26 -12.96 -0.15
C TYR A 46 8.38 -14.48 0.04
N GLU A 47 8.77 -14.94 1.23
CA GLU A 47 8.91 -16.37 1.51
C GLU A 47 7.58 -17.13 1.32
N TRP A 48 6.47 -16.52 1.75
CA TRP A 48 5.16 -17.12 1.52
C TRP A 48 4.82 -17.18 0.02
N ALA A 49 5.22 -16.21 -0.79
CA ALA A 49 4.92 -16.21 -2.23
C ALA A 49 5.69 -17.27 -3.02
N VAL A 50 6.83 -17.77 -2.49
CA VAL A 50 7.62 -18.82 -3.14
C VAL A 50 6.83 -20.14 -3.19
N ARG A 51 6.78 -20.75 -4.38
CA ARG A 51 6.13 -22.06 -4.65
C ARG A 51 7.07 -22.94 -5.46
N GLY A 52 6.96 -24.25 -5.28
CA GLY A 52 7.78 -25.23 -6.00
C GLY A 52 7.47 -25.33 -7.50
N ASP A 53 6.31 -24.89 -7.93
CA ASP A 53 5.84 -24.84 -9.33
C ASP A 53 6.01 -23.45 -9.99
N CYS A 54 6.56 -22.47 -9.26
CA CYS A 54 6.79 -21.11 -9.75
C CYS A 54 8.29 -20.80 -9.74
N GLY A 55 8.85 -20.54 -10.92
CA GLY A 55 10.27 -20.18 -11.10
C GLY A 55 10.55 -18.69 -10.93
N ALA A 56 9.53 -17.86 -10.73
CA ALA A 56 9.67 -16.41 -10.55
C ALA A 56 8.76 -15.88 -9.45
N VAL A 57 9.30 -14.95 -8.65
CA VAL A 57 8.55 -14.11 -7.71
C VAL A 57 8.93 -12.67 -7.96
N VAL A 58 7.97 -11.82 -8.25
CA VAL A 58 8.14 -10.37 -8.35
C VAL A 58 7.51 -9.73 -7.11
N LEU A 59 8.32 -8.95 -6.39
CA LEU A 59 7.89 -8.16 -5.24
C LEU A 59 8.07 -6.68 -5.59
N PHE A 60 6.96 -5.95 -5.61
CA PHE A 60 6.95 -4.49 -5.61
C PHE A 60 6.71 -4.00 -4.19
N SER A 61 7.55 -3.07 -3.74
CA SER A 61 7.35 -2.32 -2.50
C SER A 61 7.31 -0.83 -2.82
N GLY A 62 6.18 -0.18 -2.53
CA GLY A 62 6.07 1.27 -2.59
C GLY A 62 6.52 1.88 -1.26
N THR A 63 7.52 2.76 -1.32
CA THR A 63 8.09 3.41 -0.14
C THR A 63 7.78 4.91 -0.11
N VAL A 64 7.80 5.49 1.08
CA VAL A 64 7.65 6.94 1.27
C VAL A 64 8.94 7.64 0.87
N ARG A 65 8.85 8.61 -0.04
CA ARG A 65 9.98 9.41 -0.55
C ARG A 65 9.87 10.87 -0.08
N ASP A 66 10.99 11.58 -0.09
CA ASP A 66 11.12 12.95 0.39
C ASP A 66 10.51 14.03 -0.53
N HIS A 67 9.91 13.63 -1.62
CA HIS A 67 9.27 14.52 -2.59
C HIS A 67 7.97 13.93 -3.13
N ALA A 68 7.08 14.80 -3.55
CA ALA A 68 5.87 14.49 -4.31
C ALA A 68 5.99 15.03 -5.74
N GLU A 69 5.22 14.44 -6.64
CA GLU A 69 5.07 14.92 -8.01
C GLU A 69 3.58 15.01 -8.31
N GLU A 70 3.13 16.21 -8.64
CA GLU A 70 1.72 16.51 -8.88
C GLU A 70 1.59 17.40 -10.12
N ASN A 71 0.77 16.97 -11.11
CA ASN A 71 0.56 17.71 -12.36
C ASN A 71 1.85 18.09 -13.10
N GLY A 72 2.92 17.28 -12.99
CA GLY A 72 4.23 17.57 -13.57
C GLY A 72 5.09 18.53 -12.77
N GLU A 73 4.61 19.00 -11.63
CA GLU A 73 5.37 19.83 -10.69
C GLU A 73 5.93 18.99 -9.54
N ARG A 74 7.22 19.13 -9.27
CA ARG A 74 7.89 18.49 -8.16
C ARG A 74 7.80 19.37 -6.91
N ARG A 75 7.39 18.77 -5.80
CA ARG A 75 7.38 19.36 -4.46
C ARG A 75 8.36 18.60 -3.58
N ASP A 76 9.44 19.22 -3.16
CA ASP A 76 10.41 18.66 -2.23
C ASP A 76 10.03 18.92 -0.76
N GLY A 77 10.67 18.20 0.16
CA GLY A 77 10.54 18.41 1.59
C GLY A 77 9.34 17.71 2.22
N VAL A 78 8.84 16.64 1.59
CA VAL A 78 7.88 15.72 2.24
C VAL A 78 8.56 15.13 3.47
N THR A 79 7.90 15.19 4.60
CA THR A 79 8.40 14.67 5.89
C THR A 79 7.81 13.32 6.24
N HIS A 80 6.55 13.10 5.91
CA HIS A 80 5.83 11.84 6.11
C HIS A 80 4.56 11.81 5.25
N LEU A 81 3.95 10.63 5.17
CA LEU A 81 2.63 10.44 4.58
C LEU A 81 1.65 9.93 5.63
N ASP A 82 0.40 10.39 5.57
CA ASP A 82 -0.72 9.78 6.27
C ASP A 82 -1.62 9.06 5.26
N TYR A 83 -1.87 7.78 5.49
CA TYR A 83 -2.79 6.99 4.66
C TYR A 83 -4.12 6.76 5.38
N GLU A 84 -5.20 7.05 4.67
CA GLU A 84 -6.57 6.74 5.10
C GLU A 84 -7.20 5.75 4.11
N ALA A 85 -8.13 4.93 4.59
CA ALA A 85 -8.80 3.95 3.77
C ALA A 85 -10.27 3.79 4.18
N TYR A 86 -11.11 3.36 3.25
CA TYR A 86 -12.41 2.82 3.56
C TYR A 86 -12.25 1.33 3.84
N ASP A 87 -11.97 1.00 5.08
CA ASP A 87 -11.46 -0.30 5.54
C ASP A 87 -12.29 -1.49 5.01
N GLU A 88 -13.64 -1.39 5.08
CA GLU A 88 -14.53 -2.46 4.65
C GLU A 88 -14.48 -2.77 3.14
N LYS A 89 -13.98 -1.84 2.33
CA LYS A 89 -13.93 -1.97 0.87
C LYS A 89 -12.55 -2.37 0.33
N VAL A 90 -11.49 -2.27 1.15
CA VAL A 90 -10.11 -2.54 0.69
C VAL A 90 -9.92 -4.02 0.34
N LEU A 91 -10.24 -4.93 1.26
CA LEU A 91 -10.05 -6.36 0.96
C LEU A 91 -10.92 -6.85 -0.21
N PRO A 92 -12.19 -6.46 -0.35
CA PRO A 92 -12.96 -6.71 -1.56
C PRO A 92 -12.29 -6.20 -2.84
N SER A 93 -11.68 -4.99 -2.83
CA SER A 93 -10.96 -4.47 -3.99
C SER A 93 -9.71 -5.30 -4.32
N PHE A 94 -8.95 -5.74 -3.31
CA PHE A 94 -7.79 -6.61 -3.51
C PHE A 94 -8.18 -7.97 -4.09
N ARG A 95 -9.32 -8.51 -3.67
CA ARG A 95 -9.86 -9.75 -4.24
C ARG A 95 -10.21 -9.56 -5.72
N ALA A 96 -10.92 -8.50 -6.08
CA ALA A 96 -11.24 -8.20 -7.47
C ALA A 96 -9.98 -8.04 -8.35
N ILE A 97 -8.92 -7.41 -7.83
CA ILE A 97 -7.63 -7.29 -8.53
C ILE A 97 -7.01 -8.68 -8.74
N ALA A 98 -6.99 -9.53 -7.72
CA ALA A 98 -6.41 -10.86 -7.82
C ALA A 98 -7.21 -11.77 -8.78
N ASP A 99 -8.53 -11.64 -8.82
CA ASP A 99 -9.39 -12.35 -9.75
C ASP A 99 -9.08 -11.92 -11.20
N GLU A 100 -8.92 -10.63 -11.46
CA GLU A 100 -8.55 -10.11 -12.78
C GLU A 100 -7.12 -10.52 -13.18
N VAL A 101 -6.16 -10.55 -12.24
CA VAL A 101 -4.82 -11.10 -12.48
C VAL A 101 -4.90 -12.54 -12.95
N ARG A 102 -5.69 -13.40 -12.26
CA ARG A 102 -5.85 -14.81 -12.63
C ARG A 102 -6.58 -15.00 -13.96
N LEU A 103 -7.49 -14.09 -14.29
CA LEU A 103 -8.17 -14.12 -15.60
C LEU A 103 -7.20 -13.84 -16.74
N ARG A 104 -6.28 -12.86 -16.57
CA ARG A 104 -5.29 -12.46 -17.59
C ARG A 104 -4.08 -13.40 -17.66
N TRP A 105 -3.64 -13.89 -16.51
CA TRP A 105 -2.50 -14.79 -16.36
C TRP A 105 -2.89 -16.04 -15.55
N PRO A 106 -3.50 -17.04 -16.18
CA PRO A 106 -4.08 -18.21 -15.48
C PRO A 106 -3.05 -19.03 -14.70
N ASP A 107 -1.78 -19.02 -15.13
CA ASP A 107 -0.71 -19.78 -14.50
C ASP A 107 -0.04 -19.08 -13.31
N VAL A 108 -0.51 -17.90 -12.92
CA VAL A 108 -0.02 -17.19 -11.72
C VAL A 108 -0.27 -18.03 -10.47
N GLY A 109 0.77 -18.18 -9.67
CA GLY A 109 0.73 -18.90 -8.40
C GLY A 109 0.09 -18.10 -7.27
N ARG A 110 0.90 -17.55 -6.37
CA ARG A 110 0.44 -16.76 -5.22
C ARG A 110 0.40 -15.27 -5.52
N ILE A 111 -0.59 -14.59 -4.95
CA ILE A 111 -0.76 -13.14 -5.05
C ILE A 111 -0.86 -12.56 -3.65
N ALA A 112 0.00 -11.59 -3.31
CA ALA A 112 -0.12 -10.84 -2.07
C ALA A 112 -0.31 -9.35 -2.36
N LEU A 113 -1.33 -8.74 -1.75
CA LEU A 113 -1.61 -7.31 -1.79
C LEU A 113 -1.77 -6.82 -0.36
N LEU A 114 -0.80 -6.06 0.13
CA LEU A 114 -0.82 -5.53 1.48
C LEU A 114 -0.66 -4.02 1.44
N HIS A 115 -1.39 -3.29 2.28
CA HIS A 115 -1.25 -1.85 2.41
C HIS A 115 -1.25 -1.41 3.87
N ARG A 116 -0.42 -0.39 4.19
CA ARG A 116 -0.43 0.25 5.50
C ARG A 116 -1.39 1.44 5.51
N VAL A 117 -1.90 1.73 6.69
CA VAL A 117 -2.69 2.94 6.98
C VAL A 117 -2.08 3.68 8.18
N GLY A 118 -2.45 4.96 8.32
CA GLY A 118 -1.88 5.84 9.32
C GLY A 118 -0.60 6.51 8.84
N ARG A 119 0.18 7.00 9.78
CA ARG A 119 1.41 7.75 9.50
C ARG A 119 2.57 6.83 9.14
N LEU A 120 3.26 7.18 8.07
CA LEU A 120 4.47 6.51 7.58
C LEU A 120 5.59 7.54 7.40
N GLU A 121 6.76 7.21 7.92
CA GLU A 121 7.97 8.02 7.80
C GLU A 121 8.70 7.73 6.47
N LEU A 122 9.67 8.60 6.12
CA LEU A 122 10.49 8.42 4.91
C LEU A 122 11.17 7.06 4.90
N GLY A 123 11.15 6.38 3.76
CA GLY A 123 11.74 5.07 3.56
C GLY A 123 10.88 3.89 4.01
N GLU A 124 9.79 4.11 4.75
CA GLU A 124 8.88 3.03 5.14
C GLU A 124 8.07 2.52 3.96
N SER A 125 7.83 1.20 3.95
CA SER A 125 6.99 0.55 2.94
C SER A 125 5.51 0.80 3.23
N SER A 126 4.79 1.38 2.28
CA SER A 126 3.35 1.64 2.36
C SER A 126 2.50 0.54 1.73
N VAL A 127 3.02 -0.12 0.71
CA VAL A 127 2.29 -1.13 -0.07
C VAL A 127 3.23 -2.22 -0.55
N LEU A 128 2.74 -3.46 -0.55
CA LEU A 128 3.37 -4.60 -1.22
C LEU A 128 2.40 -5.16 -2.25
N ALA A 129 2.92 -5.41 -3.47
CA ALA A 129 2.27 -6.23 -4.48
C ALA A 129 3.25 -7.33 -4.89
N VAL A 130 2.93 -8.57 -4.56
CA VAL A 130 3.81 -9.72 -4.78
C VAL A 130 3.06 -10.76 -5.59
N VAL A 131 3.71 -11.24 -6.66
CA VAL A 131 3.14 -12.25 -7.55
C VAL A 131 4.20 -13.31 -7.85
N SER A 132 3.84 -14.58 -7.69
CA SER A 132 4.63 -15.69 -8.20
C SER A 132 4.02 -16.26 -9.49
N ALA A 133 4.88 -16.72 -10.41
CA ALA A 133 4.47 -17.36 -11.65
C ALA A 133 5.52 -18.39 -12.11
N PRO A 134 5.16 -19.35 -12.99
CA PRO A 134 6.13 -20.30 -13.55
C PRO A 134 7.31 -19.62 -14.22
N HIS A 135 7.07 -18.51 -14.93
CA HIS A 135 8.11 -17.78 -15.67
C HIS A 135 8.06 -16.28 -15.36
N ARG A 136 9.22 -15.61 -15.57
CA ARG A 136 9.41 -14.18 -15.28
C ARG A 136 8.52 -13.23 -16.09
N PRO A 137 8.21 -13.45 -17.39
CA PRO A 137 7.39 -12.48 -18.13
C PRO A 137 6.01 -12.29 -17.48
N GLU A 138 5.33 -13.38 -17.15
CA GLU A 138 4.02 -13.36 -16.51
C GLU A 138 4.10 -12.76 -15.10
N ALA A 139 5.15 -13.10 -14.34
CA ALA A 139 5.34 -12.56 -12.99
C ALA A 139 5.50 -11.02 -13.01
N PHE A 140 6.29 -10.47 -13.94
CA PHE A 140 6.46 -9.02 -14.08
C PHE A 140 5.19 -8.34 -14.58
N ALA A 141 4.53 -8.89 -15.61
CA ALA A 141 3.29 -8.33 -16.16
C ALA A 141 2.18 -8.30 -15.11
N ALA A 142 1.96 -9.42 -14.43
CA ALA A 142 0.94 -9.55 -13.40
C ALA A 142 1.21 -8.68 -12.16
N ALA A 143 2.45 -8.59 -11.69
CA ALA A 143 2.81 -7.74 -10.56
C ALA A 143 2.66 -6.26 -10.89
N ARG A 144 3.05 -5.84 -12.10
CA ARG A 144 2.86 -4.47 -12.58
C ARG A 144 1.39 -4.12 -12.66
N PHE A 145 0.59 -4.98 -13.27
CA PHE A 145 -0.85 -4.79 -13.34
C PHE A 145 -1.48 -4.70 -11.94
N ALA A 146 -1.09 -5.60 -11.03
CA ALA A 146 -1.64 -5.63 -9.67
C ALA A 146 -1.41 -4.31 -8.92
N ILE A 147 -0.21 -3.73 -8.99
CA ILE A 147 0.06 -2.45 -8.33
C ILE A 147 -0.61 -1.27 -9.03
N ASP A 148 -0.70 -1.26 -10.36
CA ASP A 148 -1.38 -0.20 -11.09
C ASP A 148 -2.89 -0.23 -10.81
N ALA A 149 -3.52 -1.41 -10.78
CA ALA A 149 -4.91 -1.60 -10.39
C ALA A 149 -5.18 -1.21 -8.93
N LEU A 150 -4.27 -1.56 -8.00
CA LEU A 150 -4.40 -1.17 -6.61
C LEU A 150 -4.36 0.35 -6.47
N LYS A 151 -3.44 1.04 -7.13
CA LYS A 151 -3.32 2.49 -7.06
C LYS A 151 -4.49 3.24 -7.69
N SER A 152 -5.12 2.69 -8.71
CA SER A 152 -6.24 3.32 -9.41
C SER A 152 -7.62 2.91 -8.88
N GLY A 153 -7.73 1.73 -8.24
CA GLY A 153 -9.02 1.13 -7.90
C GLY A 153 -9.27 0.90 -6.41
N SER A 154 -8.25 0.91 -5.56
CA SER A 154 -8.49 0.67 -4.13
C SER A 154 -8.85 1.96 -3.39
N PRO A 155 -9.84 1.92 -2.48
CA PRO A 155 -10.27 3.09 -1.71
C PRO A 155 -9.28 3.42 -0.59
N ILE A 156 -8.10 3.84 -0.97
CA ILE A 156 -6.98 4.24 -0.09
C ILE A 156 -6.46 5.59 -0.58
N TRP A 157 -6.37 6.55 0.32
CA TRP A 157 -5.95 7.91 0.03
C TRP A 157 -4.72 8.25 0.85
N LYS A 158 -3.80 9.04 0.26
CA LYS A 158 -2.62 9.56 0.92
C LYS A 158 -2.75 11.07 1.13
N ARG A 159 -2.34 11.53 2.30
CA ARG A 159 -2.07 12.93 2.59
C ARG A 159 -0.58 13.12 2.74
N GLU A 160 -0.04 14.04 1.99
CA GLU A 160 1.38 14.41 2.03
C GLU A 160 1.58 15.56 3.01
N GLU A 161 2.58 15.45 3.87
CA GLU A 161 2.92 16.46 4.87
C GLU A 161 4.34 16.99 4.60
N TRP A 162 4.50 18.32 4.62
CA TRP A 162 5.79 18.99 4.50
C TRP A 162 5.85 20.20 5.45
N SER A 163 7.02 20.83 5.61
CA SER A 163 7.24 21.91 6.58
C SER A 163 6.34 23.15 6.39
N GLY A 164 5.70 23.29 5.24
CA GLY A 164 4.83 24.45 4.89
C GLY A 164 3.34 24.11 4.79
N GLY A 165 2.93 22.85 5.05
CA GLY A 165 1.53 22.47 4.94
C GLY A 165 1.31 21.01 4.61
N SER A 166 0.09 20.69 4.19
CA SER A 166 -0.30 19.35 3.76
C SER A 166 -1.25 19.41 2.56
N ALA A 167 -1.26 18.35 1.74
CA ALA A 167 -2.23 18.17 0.68
C ALA A 167 -2.64 16.70 0.52
N TRP A 168 -3.87 16.47 0.12
CA TRP A 168 -4.31 15.16 -0.35
C TRP A 168 -3.69 14.89 -1.73
N GLY A 169 -3.12 13.72 -1.92
CA GLY A 169 -2.62 13.30 -3.23
C GLY A 169 -3.76 13.19 -4.24
N THR A 170 -3.49 13.59 -5.48
CA THR A 170 -4.48 13.69 -6.58
C THR A 170 -5.10 12.38 -7.04
N GLY A 171 -4.63 11.22 -6.57
CA GLY A 171 -5.19 9.91 -6.91
C GLY A 171 -6.59 9.61 -6.33
N ALA A 172 -7.25 10.58 -5.70
CA ALA A 172 -8.50 10.38 -4.97
C ALA A 172 -9.78 10.46 -5.83
N SER A 173 -9.69 10.60 -7.14
CA SER A 173 -10.84 11.14 -7.89
C SER A 173 -11.78 10.13 -8.55
N VAL A 174 -11.34 8.98 -8.98
CA VAL A 174 -12.22 7.94 -9.57
C VAL A 174 -11.65 6.55 -9.25
N ILE A 175 -12.44 5.71 -8.59
CA ILE A 175 -12.12 4.30 -8.42
C ILE A 175 -12.30 3.61 -9.77
N THR A 176 -11.22 3.06 -10.33
CA THR A 176 -11.22 2.34 -11.60
C THR A 176 -11.39 0.84 -11.33
N GLU A 177 -12.34 0.21 -12.02
CA GLU A 177 -12.50 -1.24 -11.93
C GLU A 177 -11.26 -1.95 -12.51
N PRO A 178 -10.80 -3.06 -11.92
CA PRO A 178 -9.61 -3.77 -12.38
C PRO A 178 -9.67 -4.17 -13.86
N SER A 179 -10.83 -4.53 -14.38
CA SER A 179 -11.04 -4.87 -15.80
C SER A 179 -10.77 -3.72 -16.76
N GLN A 180 -10.80 -2.47 -16.29
CA GLN A 180 -10.56 -1.26 -17.07
C GLN A 180 -9.09 -0.80 -17.02
N VAL A 181 -8.27 -1.42 -16.19
CA VAL A 181 -6.84 -1.11 -16.09
C VAL A 181 -6.11 -1.78 -17.24
N ALA A 182 -5.40 -0.98 -18.06
CA ALA A 182 -4.62 -1.49 -19.18
C ALA A 182 -3.43 -2.34 -18.70
N SER A 183 -3.15 -3.44 -19.37
CA SER A 183 -1.86 -4.13 -19.25
C SER A 183 -0.83 -3.51 -20.21
N LEU A 184 0.45 -3.53 -19.83
CA LEU A 184 1.52 -3.00 -20.69
C LEU A 184 1.63 -3.73 -22.02
N ASP A 185 1.21 -5.00 -22.08
CA ASP A 185 1.23 -5.83 -23.28
C ASP A 185 0.21 -5.37 -24.34
N GLU A 186 -0.85 -4.66 -23.92
CA GLU A 186 -1.87 -4.09 -24.80
C GLU A 186 -1.51 -2.67 -25.28
N SER A 187 -0.64 -1.96 -24.58
CA SER A 187 -0.26 -0.58 -24.91
C SER A 187 0.91 -0.47 -25.90
N GLY A 188 1.35 -1.56 -26.47
CA GLY A 188 2.26 -1.61 -27.61
C GLY A 188 3.68 -1.17 -27.31
N ALA A 189 4.58 -1.87 -27.89
CA ALA A 189 5.95 -1.43 -28.13
C ALA A 189 5.98 0.03 -28.62
N ARG A 190 6.63 0.91 -27.85
CA ARG A 190 7.29 2.10 -28.33
C ARG A 190 8.76 2.05 -27.96
#